data_e00e45fc0cced0881cee0f4ff1d4268f
#
_entry.id   e00e45fc0cced0881cee0f4ff1d4268f
#
_cell.length_a   1.000
_cell.length_b   1.000
_cell.length_c   1.000
_cell.angle_alpha   90.00
_cell.angle_beta   90.00
_cell.angle_gamma   90.00
#
_symmetry.space_group_name_H-M   'P 1'
#
loop_
_entity.id
_entity.type
_entity.pdbx_description
1 polymer ?
#
loop_
_entity_poly.entity_id
_entity_poly.type
_entity_poly.pdbx_seq_one_letter_code
_entity_poly.pdbx_strand_id
1 'polypeptide(L)'
;MNLLKKSRLGELIDVTRGASLSGEYYSTKGEYIRLTCGNFDYHNNCFKENTSKDNLFYTGEFREEFLLEKGDIITPLTEQAIGLLGTTARIPKSGKYIQSQDIALVKCKAGKIDPTFCYYLISSRLVRNQLSAAAQQTKIRHTSPDKIKACTVWIPELDEQITIGRLLASLDDKIHLNKRINDNLEAMAKQLYDYWFVQFDFPNE
;
A
#
# COMPACT_ATOMS: atom_id res chain seq x y z
N MET A 1 33.50 1.47 1.91
CA MET A 1 32.29 1.27 2.76
C MET A 1 31.53 2.57 2.70
N ASN A 2 30.42 2.64 1.93
CA ASN A 2 29.61 3.84 1.89
C ASN A 2 28.96 4.01 3.27
N LEU A 3 29.21 5.19 3.88
CA LEU A 3 28.69 5.51 5.21
C LEU A 3 27.19 5.83 5.08
N LEU A 4 26.36 5.08 5.81
CA LEU A 4 24.93 5.38 5.91
C LEU A 4 24.73 6.72 6.65
N LYS A 5 23.94 7.60 6.07
CA LYS A 5 23.59 8.88 6.67
C LYS A 5 22.36 8.72 7.57
N LYS A 6 22.49 9.15 8.82
CA LYS A 6 21.35 9.22 9.75
C LYS A 6 20.50 10.44 9.41
N SER A 7 19.18 10.22 9.23
CA SER A 7 18.21 11.27 8.90
C SER A 7 16.87 10.99 9.60
N ARG A 8 16.04 12.02 9.77
CA ARG A 8 14.62 11.84 10.09
C ARG A 8 13.83 11.72 8.78
N LEU A 9 12.79 10.89 8.76
CA LEU A 9 11.95 10.76 7.57
C LEU A 9 11.37 12.10 7.11
N GLY A 10 10.99 13.00 8.01
CA GLY A 10 10.48 14.33 7.67
C GLY A 10 11.48 15.26 6.95
N GLU A 11 12.79 14.96 6.97
CA GLU A 11 13.79 15.64 6.17
C GLU A 11 13.76 15.20 4.71
N LEU A 12 13.22 13.98 4.45
CA LEU A 12 13.25 13.27 3.18
C LEU A 12 11.90 13.26 2.47
N ILE A 13 10.80 13.26 3.25
CA ILE A 13 9.43 13.13 2.75
C ILE A 13 8.50 14.15 3.40
N ASP A 14 7.41 14.45 2.69
CA ASP A 14 6.23 15.07 3.24
C ASP A 14 5.14 14.03 3.38
N VAL A 15 4.37 14.13 4.46
CA VAL A 15 3.28 13.19 4.78
C VAL A 15 2.03 13.99 5.10
N THR A 16 0.95 13.70 4.39
CA THR A 16 -0.35 14.37 4.56
C THR A 16 -1.44 13.36 4.91
N ARG A 17 -2.40 13.81 5.73
CA ARG A 17 -3.60 13.04 6.04
C ARG A 17 -4.69 13.38 5.04
N GLY A 18 -5.53 12.40 4.69
CA GLY A 18 -6.65 12.61 3.78
C GLY A 18 -7.90 13.25 4.41
N ALA A 19 -8.93 13.35 3.59
CA ALA A 19 -10.20 13.99 3.92
C ALA A 19 -11.00 13.19 4.96
N SER A 20 -11.71 13.90 5.83
CA SER A 20 -12.82 13.36 6.60
C SER A 20 -14.06 13.32 5.70
N LEU A 21 -14.37 12.14 5.17
CA LEU A 21 -15.49 11.91 4.26
C LEU A 21 -16.76 11.59 5.04
N SER A 22 -17.87 12.30 4.79
CA SER A 22 -19.14 12.03 5.46
C SER A 22 -19.75 10.69 5.00
N GLY A 23 -20.23 9.90 5.96
CA GLY A 23 -20.81 8.59 5.69
C GLY A 23 -22.13 8.63 4.91
N GLU A 24 -22.81 9.77 4.88
CA GLU A 24 -24.06 9.96 4.13
C GLU A 24 -23.88 9.83 2.62
N TYR A 25 -22.65 10.13 2.11
CA TYR A 25 -22.30 10.04 0.69
C TYR A 25 -21.63 8.71 0.32
N TYR A 26 -21.64 7.72 1.23
CA TYR A 26 -21.12 6.39 0.92
C TYR A 26 -22.12 5.62 0.06
N SER A 27 -21.65 5.05 -1.05
CA SER A 27 -22.48 4.38 -2.04
C SER A 27 -21.88 3.04 -2.47
N THR A 28 -22.74 2.16 -2.99
CA THR A 28 -22.34 0.90 -3.63
C THR A 28 -21.88 1.10 -5.08
N LYS A 29 -22.15 2.27 -5.66
CA LYS A 29 -21.75 2.64 -7.03
C LYS A 29 -21.34 4.08 -7.09
N GLY A 30 -20.39 4.41 -7.96
CA GLY A 30 -19.89 5.76 -8.15
C GLY A 30 -18.64 5.78 -9.02
N GLU A 31 -18.10 6.96 -9.22
CA GLU A 31 -16.86 7.20 -9.97
C GLU A 31 -15.63 7.02 -9.07
N TYR A 32 -15.69 7.56 -7.86
CA TYR A 32 -14.56 7.64 -6.94
C TYR A 32 -14.67 6.62 -5.83
N ILE A 33 -13.56 5.98 -5.49
CA ILE A 33 -13.45 5.00 -4.42
C ILE A 33 -12.69 5.63 -3.24
N ARG A 34 -13.34 5.71 -2.08
CA ARG A 34 -12.65 6.12 -0.85
C ARG A 34 -11.72 5.01 -0.36
N LEU A 35 -10.48 5.34 -0.11
CA LEU A 35 -9.52 4.40 0.44
C LEU A 35 -9.79 4.11 1.92
N THR A 36 -9.53 2.88 2.29
CA THR A 36 -9.61 2.40 3.68
C THR A 36 -8.42 1.51 3.99
N CYS A 37 -8.22 1.13 5.25
CA CYS A 37 -7.20 0.16 5.63
C CYS A 37 -7.36 -1.21 4.92
N GLY A 38 -8.54 -1.52 4.39
CA GLY A 38 -8.81 -2.73 3.59
C GLY A 38 -8.14 -2.72 2.21
N ASN A 39 -7.60 -1.59 1.77
CA ASN A 39 -6.89 -1.47 0.50
C ASN A 39 -5.39 -1.85 0.59
N PHE A 40 -4.92 -2.33 1.73
CA PHE A 40 -3.55 -2.79 1.91
C PHE A 40 -3.49 -4.31 2.00
N ASP A 41 -2.62 -4.92 1.22
CA ASP A 41 -2.16 -6.29 1.44
C ASP A 41 -0.98 -6.24 2.40
N TYR A 42 -1.22 -6.60 3.65
CA TYR A 42 -0.22 -6.50 4.72
C TYR A 42 0.87 -7.56 4.63
N HIS A 43 0.58 -8.68 3.96
CA HIS A 43 1.55 -9.76 3.76
C HIS A 43 2.53 -9.44 2.64
N ASN A 44 1.99 -8.91 1.53
CA ASN A 44 2.77 -8.61 0.33
C ASN A 44 3.19 -7.14 0.25
N ASN A 45 2.79 -6.32 1.23
CA ASN A 45 3.09 -4.89 1.29
C ASN A 45 2.76 -4.16 -0.01
N CYS A 46 1.55 -4.36 -0.53
CA CYS A 46 1.09 -3.77 -1.78
C CYS A 46 -0.37 -3.33 -1.72
N PHE A 47 -0.84 -2.69 -2.76
CA PHE A 47 -2.25 -2.33 -2.94
C PHE A 47 -3.08 -3.58 -3.24
N LYS A 48 -4.27 -3.65 -2.65
CA LYS A 48 -5.32 -4.59 -3.06
C LYS A 48 -6.66 -3.87 -3.17
N GLU A 49 -7.52 -4.38 -4.02
CA GLU A 49 -8.92 -3.93 -4.02
C GLU A 49 -9.61 -4.40 -2.74
N ASN A 50 -10.35 -3.48 -2.10
CA ASN A 50 -11.10 -3.83 -0.91
C ASN A 50 -12.45 -4.45 -1.32
N THR A 51 -12.64 -5.72 -0.99
CA THR A 51 -13.90 -6.46 -1.24
C THR A 51 -14.69 -6.72 0.04
N SER A 52 -14.26 -6.18 1.18
CA SER A 52 -14.88 -6.44 2.50
C SER A 52 -16.09 -5.56 2.80
N LYS A 53 -16.38 -4.57 1.95
CA LYS A 53 -17.48 -3.62 2.09
C LYS A 53 -18.11 -3.32 0.74
N ASP A 54 -19.41 -3.10 0.73
CA ASP A 54 -20.15 -2.78 -0.50
C ASP A 54 -20.17 -1.28 -0.80
N ASN A 55 -20.09 -0.42 0.23
CA ASN A 55 -20.26 1.03 0.15
C ASN A 55 -18.92 1.78 0.10
N LEU A 56 -18.04 1.40 -0.79
CA LEU A 56 -16.71 2.00 -0.92
C LEU A 56 -16.67 3.24 -1.83
N PHE A 57 -17.70 3.43 -2.64
CA PHE A 57 -17.78 4.61 -3.50
C PHE A 57 -18.19 5.85 -2.69
N TYR A 58 -17.73 7.00 -3.16
CA TYR A 58 -18.03 8.29 -2.57
C TYR A 58 -18.64 9.21 -3.61
N THR A 59 -19.82 9.78 -3.31
CA THR A 59 -20.61 10.63 -4.21
C THR A 59 -20.70 12.09 -3.77
N GLY A 60 -20.13 12.41 -2.61
CA GLY A 60 -20.10 13.77 -2.08
C GLY A 60 -18.96 14.59 -2.67
N GLU A 61 -18.98 15.90 -2.35
CA GLU A 61 -17.90 16.81 -2.73
C GLU A 61 -16.63 16.55 -1.92
N PHE A 62 -15.48 16.73 -2.54
CA PHE A 62 -14.16 16.68 -1.91
C PHE A 62 -13.18 17.59 -2.66
N ARG A 63 -12.09 17.96 -2.01
CA ARG A 63 -11.05 18.78 -2.65
C ARG A 63 -10.18 17.91 -3.56
N GLU A 64 -9.84 18.42 -4.74
CA GLU A 64 -9.03 17.70 -5.75
C GLU A 64 -7.69 17.20 -5.20
N GLU A 65 -7.10 17.90 -4.23
CA GLU A 65 -5.84 17.49 -3.59
C GLU A 65 -5.89 16.12 -2.92
N PHE A 66 -7.10 15.59 -2.63
CA PHE A 66 -7.29 14.25 -2.08
C PHE A 66 -7.50 13.18 -3.15
N LEU A 67 -7.60 13.55 -4.42
CA LEU A 67 -7.66 12.61 -5.52
C LEU A 67 -6.25 12.14 -5.87
N LEU A 68 -6.01 10.84 -5.74
CA LEU A 68 -4.68 10.28 -5.84
C LEU A 68 -4.31 9.91 -7.27
N GLU A 69 -3.02 10.03 -7.55
CA GLU A 69 -2.42 9.71 -8.85
C GLU A 69 -1.74 8.33 -8.84
N LYS A 70 -1.65 7.71 -10.02
CA LYS A 70 -0.93 6.45 -10.19
C LYS A 70 0.52 6.58 -9.70
N GLY A 71 0.94 5.63 -8.86
CA GLY A 71 2.28 5.61 -8.29
C GLY A 71 2.42 6.34 -6.95
N ASP A 72 1.40 7.11 -6.52
CA ASP A 72 1.39 7.72 -5.20
C ASP A 72 1.59 6.66 -4.12
N ILE A 73 2.48 6.96 -3.18
CA ILE A 73 2.78 6.07 -2.05
C ILE A 73 1.84 6.42 -0.90
N ILE A 74 1.12 5.42 -0.43
CA ILE A 74 0.21 5.54 0.70
C ILE A 74 0.58 4.59 1.83
N THR A 75 0.21 4.97 3.06
CA THR A 75 0.39 4.15 4.27
C THR A 75 -0.78 4.35 5.23
N PRO A 76 -1.25 3.32 5.97
CA PRO A 76 -2.34 3.46 6.90
C PRO A 76 -1.92 4.27 8.14
N LEU A 77 -2.83 5.09 8.64
CA LEU A 77 -2.69 5.83 9.90
C LEU A 77 -3.34 5.11 11.09
N THR A 78 -4.12 4.07 10.82
CA THR A 78 -4.86 3.30 11.83
C THR A 78 -4.48 1.83 11.73
N GLU A 79 -4.27 1.19 12.87
CA GLU A 79 -3.96 -0.23 12.97
C GLU A 79 -5.15 -0.96 13.60
N GLN A 80 -5.77 -1.86 12.85
CA GLN A 80 -6.84 -2.76 13.34
C GLN A 80 -6.28 -4.10 13.82
N ALA A 81 -5.07 -4.44 13.41
CA ALA A 81 -4.31 -5.60 13.86
C ALA A 81 -2.83 -5.21 14.00
N ILE A 82 -2.11 -5.88 14.91
CA ILE A 82 -0.71 -5.58 15.20
C ILE A 82 0.16 -5.76 13.95
N GLY A 83 1.01 -4.77 13.65
CA GLY A 83 1.99 -4.84 12.54
C GLY A 83 1.51 -4.21 11.23
N LEU A 84 0.39 -3.50 11.23
CA LEU A 84 -0.13 -2.84 10.02
C LEU A 84 0.50 -1.47 9.78
N LEU A 85 0.91 -0.76 10.83
CA LEU A 85 1.56 0.54 10.70
C LEU A 85 2.88 0.41 9.94
N GLY A 86 3.09 1.33 8.98
CA GLY A 86 4.25 1.30 8.11
C GLY A 86 4.11 0.38 6.89
N THR A 87 2.97 -0.33 6.72
CA THR A 87 2.68 -0.96 5.42
C THR A 87 2.53 0.12 4.36
N THR A 88 3.08 -0.12 3.19
CA THR A 88 2.97 0.81 2.05
C THR A 88 2.19 0.17 0.91
N ALA A 89 1.55 1.02 0.12
CA ALA A 89 0.95 0.62 -1.14
C ALA A 89 1.14 1.72 -2.17
N ARG A 90 1.14 1.36 -3.46
CA ARG A 90 1.15 2.32 -4.57
C ARG A 90 -0.21 2.35 -5.24
N ILE A 91 -0.69 3.55 -5.51
CA ILE A 91 -1.96 3.74 -6.23
C ILE A 91 -1.85 3.19 -7.64
N PRO A 92 -2.76 2.27 -8.04
CA PRO A 92 -2.65 1.59 -9.34
C PRO A 92 -3.16 2.42 -10.53
N LYS A 93 -4.05 3.39 -10.29
CA LYS A 93 -4.72 4.18 -11.33
C LYS A 93 -5.00 5.59 -10.85
N SER A 94 -4.63 6.60 -11.68
CA SER A 94 -4.93 8.02 -11.44
C SER A 94 -6.42 8.30 -11.47
N GLY A 95 -6.85 9.29 -10.68
CA GLY A 95 -8.18 9.88 -10.75
C GLY A 95 -9.33 8.97 -10.31
N LYS A 96 -9.05 7.90 -9.57
CA LYS A 96 -10.06 6.94 -9.11
C LYS A 96 -10.20 6.87 -7.60
N TYR A 97 -9.14 7.13 -6.86
CA TYR A 97 -9.08 6.87 -5.43
C TYR A 97 -8.96 8.16 -4.63
N ILE A 98 -9.82 8.31 -3.62
CA ILE A 98 -9.81 9.45 -2.70
C ILE A 98 -9.08 9.05 -1.42
N GLN A 99 -8.13 9.87 -1.01
CA GLN A 99 -7.42 9.75 0.25
C GLN A 99 -8.36 10.05 1.42
N SER A 100 -8.73 9.04 2.21
CA SER A 100 -9.51 9.23 3.44
C SER A 100 -8.64 9.58 4.63
N GLN A 101 -9.26 10.01 5.73
CA GLN A 101 -8.58 10.42 6.97
C GLN A 101 -7.70 9.34 7.61
N ASP A 102 -7.94 8.06 7.31
CA ASP A 102 -7.19 6.92 7.86
C ASP A 102 -5.97 6.55 7.03
N ILE A 103 -5.76 7.26 5.93
CA ILE A 103 -4.68 7.00 4.97
C ILE A 103 -3.78 8.23 4.89
N ALA A 104 -2.48 8.01 4.99
CA ALA A 104 -1.48 9.03 4.71
C ALA A 104 -0.95 8.89 3.28
N LEU A 105 -0.81 10.03 2.61
CA LEU A 105 -0.07 10.17 1.35
C LEU A 105 1.37 10.58 1.68
N VAL A 106 2.31 9.89 1.05
CA VAL A 106 3.74 10.15 1.20
C VAL A 106 4.29 10.73 -0.09
N LYS A 107 4.81 11.94 -0.04
CA LYS A 107 5.50 12.60 -1.16
C LYS A 107 6.99 12.68 -0.87
N CYS A 108 7.80 12.14 -1.78
CA CYS A 108 9.25 12.20 -1.67
C CYS A 108 9.78 13.58 -2.05
N LYS A 109 10.71 14.12 -1.26
CA LYS A 109 11.38 15.37 -1.58
C LYS A 109 12.43 15.15 -2.67
N ALA A 110 12.35 15.90 -3.75
CA ALA A 110 13.25 15.77 -4.89
C ALA A 110 14.72 15.86 -4.48
N GLY A 111 15.54 14.95 -4.99
CA GLY A 111 16.97 14.89 -4.70
C GLY A 111 17.35 14.47 -3.27
N LYS A 112 16.38 14.15 -2.40
CA LYS A 112 16.64 13.71 -1.01
C LYS A 112 16.47 12.20 -0.85
N ILE A 113 15.50 11.62 -1.53
CA ILE A 113 15.22 10.18 -1.46
C ILE A 113 14.61 9.70 -2.78
N ASP A 114 15.00 8.50 -3.20
CA ASP A 114 14.37 7.81 -4.33
C ASP A 114 12.98 7.29 -3.95
N PRO A 115 11.92 7.52 -4.77
CA PRO A 115 10.56 7.10 -4.43
C PRO A 115 10.40 5.59 -4.29
N THR A 116 11.14 4.79 -5.07
CA THR A 116 11.05 3.33 -4.98
C THR A 116 11.75 2.84 -3.72
N PHE A 117 12.91 3.38 -3.41
CA PHE A 117 13.58 3.11 -2.15
C PHE A 117 12.73 3.54 -0.94
N CYS A 118 12.10 4.73 -1.00
CA CYS A 118 11.22 5.24 0.06
C CYS A 118 10.06 4.29 0.37
N TYR A 119 9.44 3.72 -0.66
CA TYR A 119 8.38 2.73 -0.52
C TYR A 119 8.81 1.55 0.37
N TYR A 120 9.99 0.98 0.13
CA TYR A 120 10.54 -0.12 0.93
C TYR A 120 11.07 0.33 2.28
N LEU A 121 11.63 1.54 2.36
CA LEU A 121 12.15 2.10 3.62
C LEU A 121 11.04 2.25 4.66
N ILE A 122 9.88 2.80 4.28
CA ILE A 122 8.73 2.98 5.19
C ILE A 122 8.23 1.62 5.69
N SER A 123 8.16 0.62 4.83
CA SER A 123 7.73 -0.73 5.18
C SER A 123 8.80 -1.57 5.87
N SER A 124 10.01 -1.04 6.03
CA SER A 124 11.11 -1.74 6.70
C SER A 124 10.79 -2.01 8.18
N ARG A 125 11.36 -3.09 8.70
CA ARG A 125 11.25 -3.44 10.12
C ARG A 125 11.68 -2.29 11.05
N LEU A 126 12.68 -1.52 10.63
CA LEU A 126 13.18 -0.37 11.37
C LEU A 126 12.10 0.69 11.60
N VAL A 127 11.37 1.08 10.56
CA VAL A 127 10.30 2.10 10.64
C VAL A 127 9.07 1.52 11.32
N ARG A 128 8.64 0.31 10.96
CA ARG A 128 7.50 -0.36 11.60
C ARG A 128 7.66 -0.50 13.11
N ASN A 129 8.85 -0.86 13.60
CA ASN A 129 9.13 -0.96 15.04
C ASN A 129 9.00 0.39 15.74
N GLN A 130 9.49 1.48 15.13
CA GLN A 130 9.37 2.83 15.70
C GLN A 130 7.89 3.29 15.75
N LEU A 131 7.13 3.05 14.68
CA LEU A 131 5.70 3.37 14.64
C LEU A 131 4.90 2.56 15.66
N SER A 132 5.19 1.26 15.77
CA SER A 132 4.55 0.36 16.72
C SER A 132 4.86 0.77 18.18
N ALA A 133 6.11 1.12 18.48
CA ALA A 133 6.51 1.58 19.81
C ALA A 133 5.81 2.90 20.19
N ALA A 134 5.67 3.83 19.25
CA ALA A 134 4.98 5.09 19.47
C ALA A 134 3.46 4.95 19.63
N ALA A 135 2.88 3.80 19.22
CA ALA A 135 1.44 3.53 19.22
C ALA A 135 0.97 2.70 20.44
N GLN A 136 1.84 2.28 21.34
CA GLN A 136 1.57 1.27 22.40
C GLN A 136 0.54 1.66 23.48
N GLN A 137 -0.06 2.84 23.46
CA GLN A 137 -0.89 3.33 24.58
C GLN A 137 -2.41 3.26 24.34
N THR A 138 -2.91 2.71 23.21
CA THR A 138 -4.35 2.71 22.92
C THR A 138 -4.84 1.36 22.37
N LYS A 139 -6.11 1.02 22.68
CA LYS A 139 -6.78 -0.21 22.22
C LYS A 139 -6.91 -0.28 20.68
N ILE A 140 -7.06 0.88 20.04
CA ILE A 140 -6.91 1.06 18.58
C ILE A 140 -5.65 1.87 18.39
N ARG A 141 -4.68 1.30 17.68
CA ARG A 141 -3.40 1.97 17.49
C ARG A 141 -3.51 2.95 16.34
N HIS A 142 -3.17 4.19 16.63
CA HIS A 142 -3.12 5.26 15.65
C HIS A 142 -1.70 5.80 15.53
N THR A 143 -1.30 6.08 14.33
CA THR A 143 -0.15 6.92 14.04
C THR A 143 -0.60 8.25 13.43
N SER A 144 0.32 9.16 13.20
CA SER A 144 0.05 10.45 12.56
C SER A 144 1.14 10.77 11.56
N PRO A 145 0.89 11.70 10.63
CA PRO A 145 1.92 12.21 9.75
C PRO A 145 3.20 12.64 10.48
N ASP A 146 3.06 13.29 11.64
CA ASP A 146 4.20 13.76 12.42
C ASP A 146 4.99 12.61 13.06
N LYS A 147 4.31 11.56 13.54
CA LYS A 147 4.98 10.35 14.04
C LYS A 147 5.76 9.64 12.94
N ILE A 148 5.21 9.57 11.73
CA ILE A 148 5.91 9.00 10.56
C ILE A 148 7.15 9.86 10.24
N LYS A 149 7.00 11.18 10.16
CA LYS A 149 8.09 12.11 9.91
C LYS A 149 9.19 12.08 10.99
N ALA A 150 8.84 11.76 12.23
CA ALA A 150 9.77 11.68 13.36
C ALA A 150 10.64 10.41 13.34
N CYS A 151 10.30 9.37 12.57
CA CYS A 151 11.08 8.13 12.49
C CYS A 151 12.52 8.42 12.04
N THR A 152 13.48 7.81 12.74
CA THR A 152 14.91 7.90 12.42
C THR A 152 15.30 6.74 11.50
N VAL A 153 15.99 7.06 10.43
CA VAL A 153 16.46 6.10 9.42
C VAL A 153 17.94 6.32 9.10
N TRP A 154 18.56 5.29 8.54
CA TRP A 154 19.92 5.34 7.99
C TRP A 154 19.81 5.01 6.51
N ILE A 155 20.21 5.96 5.67
CA ILE A 155 20.05 5.86 4.22
C ILE A 155 21.41 6.00 3.54
N PRO A 156 21.64 5.26 2.45
CA PRO A 156 22.81 5.44 1.60
C PRO A 156 22.67 6.67 0.70
N GLU A 157 23.70 6.94 -0.09
CA GLU A 157 23.66 7.98 -1.14
C GLU A 157 22.61 7.64 -2.20
N LEU A 158 22.14 8.68 -2.93
CA LEU A 158 20.98 8.58 -3.81
C LEU A 158 21.12 7.50 -4.91
N ASP A 159 22.30 7.37 -5.51
CA ASP A 159 22.55 6.35 -6.56
C ASP A 159 22.43 4.93 -6.02
N GLU A 160 22.86 4.71 -4.79
CA GLU A 160 22.72 3.43 -4.12
C GLU A 160 21.26 3.16 -3.72
N GLN A 161 20.50 4.21 -3.30
CA GLN A 161 19.06 4.10 -3.06
C GLN A 161 18.32 3.64 -4.32
N ILE A 162 18.63 4.24 -5.49
CA ILE A 162 18.04 3.88 -6.77
C ILE A 162 18.35 2.42 -7.11
N THR A 163 19.58 1.99 -6.88
CA THR A 163 20.01 0.60 -7.15
C THR A 163 19.27 -0.39 -6.27
N ILE A 164 19.21 -0.12 -4.96
CA ILE A 164 18.48 -0.96 -3.99
C ILE A 164 16.98 -0.98 -4.33
N GLY A 165 16.38 0.19 -4.59
CA GLY A 165 14.98 0.31 -4.94
C GLY A 165 14.61 -0.52 -6.18
N ARG A 166 15.41 -0.44 -7.23
CA ARG A 166 15.22 -1.24 -8.47
C ARG A 166 15.35 -2.74 -8.22
N LEU A 167 16.34 -3.15 -7.42
CA LEU A 167 16.50 -4.56 -7.07
C LEU A 167 15.28 -5.09 -6.34
N LEU A 168 14.81 -4.40 -5.30
CA LEU A 168 13.63 -4.81 -4.53
C LEU A 168 12.37 -4.83 -5.40
N ALA A 169 12.16 -3.81 -6.26
CA ALA A 169 11.05 -3.79 -7.19
C ALA A 169 11.07 -4.98 -8.16
N SER A 170 12.25 -5.35 -8.68
CA SER A 170 12.37 -6.51 -9.58
C SER A 170 12.04 -7.85 -8.88
N LEU A 171 12.29 -7.95 -7.58
CA LEU A 171 11.90 -9.11 -6.78
C LEU A 171 10.38 -9.17 -6.57
N ASP A 172 9.76 -8.03 -6.26
CA ASP A 172 8.30 -7.95 -6.13
C ASP A 172 7.60 -8.27 -7.44
N ASP A 173 8.10 -7.77 -8.58
CA ASP A 173 7.56 -8.09 -9.91
C ASP A 173 7.60 -9.60 -10.18
N LYS A 174 8.69 -10.28 -9.81
CA LYS A 174 8.81 -11.75 -9.95
C LYS A 174 7.83 -12.47 -9.02
N ILE A 175 7.67 -12.02 -7.78
CA ILE A 175 6.71 -12.60 -6.83
C ILE A 175 5.29 -12.47 -7.38
N HIS A 176 4.90 -11.29 -7.87
CA HIS A 176 3.59 -11.06 -8.46
C HIS A 176 3.37 -11.90 -9.73
N LEU A 177 4.38 -12.03 -10.58
CA LEU A 177 4.29 -12.87 -11.78
C LEU A 177 4.10 -14.34 -11.41
N ASN A 178 4.91 -14.87 -10.49
CA ASN A 178 4.79 -16.24 -10.04
C ASN A 178 3.41 -16.53 -9.40
N LYS A 179 2.88 -15.59 -8.61
CA LYS A 179 1.55 -15.72 -8.05
C LYS A 179 0.48 -15.83 -9.16
N ARG A 180 0.53 -14.95 -10.16
CA ARG A 180 -0.40 -15.02 -11.30
C ARG A 180 -0.29 -16.33 -12.09
N ILE A 181 0.94 -16.85 -12.26
CA ILE A 181 1.16 -18.14 -12.91
C ILE A 181 0.51 -19.26 -12.08
N ASN A 182 0.71 -19.26 -10.77
CA ASN A 182 0.12 -20.26 -9.87
C ASN A 182 -1.42 -20.19 -9.89
N ASP A 183 -2.00 -18.99 -9.78
CA ASP A 183 -3.45 -18.79 -9.84
C ASP A 183 -4.04 -19.34 -11.17
N ASN A 184 -3.33 -19.10 -12.29
CA ASN A 184 -3.75 -19.63 -13.60
C ASN A 184 -3.63 -21.15 -13.67
N LEU A 185 -2.53 -21.74 -13.16
CA LEU A 185 -2.32 -23.20 -13.14
C LEU A 185 -3.39 -23.89 -12.27
N GLU A 186 -3.72 -23.31 -11.11
CA GLU A 186 -4.80 -23.83 -10.26
C GLU A 186 -6.16 -23.77 -10.97
N ALA A 187 -6.46 -22.66 -11.64
CA ALA A 187 -7.70 -22.53 -12.43
C ALA A 187 -7.78 -23.56 -13.57
N MET A 188 -6.66 -23.76 -14.29
CA MET A 188 -6.57 -24.78 -15.35
C MET A 188 -6.72 -26.19 -14.81
N ALA A 189 -6.04 -26.50 -13.69
CA ALA A 189 -6.16 -27.82 -13.05
C ALA A 189 -7.60 -28.11 -12.61
N LYS A 190 -8.29 -27.10 -12.04
CA LYS A 190 -9.70 -27.21 -11.67
C LYS A 190 -10.60 -27.42 -12.88
N GLN A 191 -10.39 -26.67 -13.97
CA GLN A 191 -11.16 -26.88 -15.21
C GLN A 191 -11.00 -28.28 -15.78
N LEU A 192 -9.77 -28.81 -15.81
CA LEU A 192 -9.50 -30.20 -16.24
C LEU A 192 -10.17 -31.22 -15.34
N TYR A 193 -10.10 -31.03 -14.02
CA TYR A 193 -10.78 -31.90 -13.08
C TYR A 193 -12.29 -31.89 -13.27
N ASP A 194 -12.89 -30.71 -13.38
CA ASP A 194 -14.34 -30.56 -13.59
C ASP A 194 -14.78 -31.20 -14.92
N TYR A 195 -13.99 -31.03 -15.99
CA TYR A 195 -14.27 -31.61 -17.29
C TYR A 195 -14.26 -33.15 -17.26
N TRP A 196 -13.20 -33.75 -16.72
CA TRP A 196 -13.00 -35.19 -16.71
C TRP A 196 -13.82 -35.94 -15.64
N PHE A 197 -14.02 -35.38 -14.47
CA PHE A 197 -14.54 -36.09 -13.31
C PHE A 197 -15.94 -35.61 -12.84
N VAL A 198 -16.31 -34.37 -13.15
CA VAL A 198 -17.63 -33.83 -12.77
C VAL A 198 -18.61 -33.87 -13.94
N GLN A 199 -18.18 -33.48 -15.13
CA GLN A 199 -19.02 -33.48 -16.32
C GLN A 199 -19.04 -34.86 -17.02
N PHE A 200 -18.11 -35.76 -16.70
CA PHE A 200 -17.93 -37.06 -17.33
C PHE A 200 -17.79 -37.00 -18.87
N ASP A 201 -17.24 -35.91 -19.37
CA ASP A 201 -17.11 -35.64 -20.80
C ASP A 201 -15.77 -36.21 -21.30
N PHE A 202 -15.73 -37.54 -21.50
CA PHE A 202 -14.58 -38.22 -22.03
C PHE A 202 -14.51 -38.03 -23.55
N PRO A 203 -13.34 -37.77 -24.15
CA PRO A 203 -13.24 -37.77 -25.61
C PRO A 203 -13.62 -39.12 -26.15
N ASN A 204 -14.61 -39.14 -27.09
CA ASN A 204 -14.92 -40.34 -27.82
C ASN A 204 -13.72 -40.68 -28.71
N GLU A 205 -13.32 -41.97 -28.70
CA GLU A 205 -12.30 -42.52 -29.61
C GLU A 205 -12.68 -42.34 -31.09
#